data_ec618f5ea3e18253c84ce3146cc5f81d
#
_entry.id   ec618f5ea3e18253c84ce3146cc5f81d
#
_cell.length_a   1.000
_cell.length_b   1.000
_cell.length_c   1.000
_cell.angle_alpha   90.00
_cell.angle_beta   90.00
_cell.angle_gamma   90.00
#
_symmetry.space_group_name_H-M   'P 1'
#
loop_
_entity.id
_entity.type
_entity.pdbx_description
1 polymer ?
#
loop_
_entity_poly.entity_id
_entity_poly.type
_entity_poly.pdbx_seq_one_letter_code
_entity_poly.pdbx_strand_id
1 'polypeptide(L)'
;VQEIGKYRQQGKLVTDPRLLQRVEVITERLVAQAVKMRPETAKWDWSVQVIDEPKTVNAWCMAGGRMAIYTGLIQKIDPTDDELAQVMAHEIAHALANHTAERMSVAMASQAGVLAAGILSDQPGQTMVLAATAAKLAVDLPNSRTAETEADRIGIELAAKAGFDPRAAVTLWQKMGAVGGGKAPPAFLSTHPTDAQRKDRLNALVPKMLPYYQSPGARPSHPVRIGGSA
;
A
#
# COMPACT_ATOMS: atom_id res chain seq x y z
N VAL A 1 7.28 5.34 11.04
CA VAL A 1 7.42 6.61 11.82
C VAL A 1 8.79 7.22 11.58
N GLN A 2 9.88 6.45 11.74
CA GLN A 2 11.26 6.97 11.54
C GLN A 2 11.52 7.44 10.10
N GLU A 3 10.96 6.77 9.10
CA GLU A 3 11.15 7.09 7.69
C GLU A 3 10.50 8.44 7.33
N ILE A 4 9.24 8.67 7.69
CA ILE A 4 8.57 9.97 7.48
C ILE A 4 9.30 11.09 8.22
N GLY A 5 9.80 10.82 9.43
CA GLY A 5 10.61 11.78 10.19
C GLY A 5 11.85 12.25 9.44
N LYS A 6 12.55 11.33 8.75
CA LYS A 6 13.71 11.67 7.91
C LYS A 6 13.32 12.56 6.74
N TYR A 7 12.25 12.25 6.01
CA TYR A 7 11.77 13.06 4.90
C TYR A 7 11.35 14.46 5.36
N ARG A 8 10.70 14.56 6.53
CA ARG A 8 10.34 15.84 7.14
C ARG A 8 11.59 16.68 7.45
N GLN A 9 12.61 16.10 8.09
CA GLN A 9 13.88 16.79 8.39
C GLN A 9 14.62 17.24 7.13
N GLN A 10 14.48 16.51 6.03
CA GLN A 10 15.06 16.84 4.73
C GLN A 10 14.25 17.85 3.91
N GLY A 11 13.11 18.33 4.43
CA GLY A 11 12.21 19.21 3.69
C GLY A 11 11.55 18.56 2.46
N LYS A 12 11.45 17.22 2.45
CA LYS A 12 10.91 16.44 1.33
C LYS A 12 9.43 16.10 1.48
N LEU A 13 8.67 16.84 2.24
CA LEU A 13 7.22 16.71 2.27
C LEU A 13 6.63 17.78 1.36
N VAL A 14 5.72 17.36 0.48
CA VAL A 14 5.00 18.26 -0.43
C VAL A 14 4.13 19.22 0.38
N THR A 15 4.13 20.48 -0.05
CA THR A 15 3.33 21.57 0.53
C THR A 15 2.33 22.17 -0.46
N ASP A 16 2.27 21.68 -1.71
CA ASP A 16 1.29 22.14 -2.70
C ASP A 16 -0.13 21.86 -2.23
N PRO A 17 -0.94 22.91 -1.95
CA PRO A 17 -2.27 22.73 -1.39
C PRO A 17 -3.21 21.95 -2.32
N ARG A 18 -3.06 22.08 -3.63
CA ARG A 18 -3.94 21.40 -4.62
C ARG A 18 -3.69 19.90 -4.58
N LEU A 19 -2.42 19.49 -4.57
CA LEU A 19 -2.07 18.07 -4.51
C LEU A 19 -2.46 17.47 -3.17
N LEU A 20 -2.21 18.19 -2.07
CA LEU A 20 -2.60 17.74 -0.73
C LEU A 20 -4.12 17.56 -0.63
N GLN A 21 -4.91 18.53 -1.07
CA GLN A 21 -6.37 18.46 -1.06
C GLN A 21 -6.90 17.28 -1.91
N ARG A 22 -6.30 17.05 -3.09
CA ARG A 22 -6.64 15.89 -3.93
C ARG A 22 -6.46 14.58 -3.19
N VAL A 23 -5.30 14.38 -2.56
CA VAL A 23 -4.95 13.17 -1.81
C VAL A 23 -5.85 13.04 -0.57
N GLU A 24 -6.11 14.13 0.14
CA GLU A 24 -6.98 14.19 1.32
C GLU A 24 -8.38 13.68 1.01
N VAL A 25 -9.05 14.30 0.03
CA VAL A 25 -10.44 13.94 -0.35
C VAL A 25 -10.54 12.45 -0.74
N ILE A 26 -9.59 11.95 -1.51
CA ILE A 26 -9.57 10.54 -1.91
C ILE A 26 -9.42 9.65 -0.67
N THR A 27 -8.44 9.97 0.18
CA THR A 27 -8.10 9.15 1.35
C THR A 27 -9.23 9.15 2.38
N GLU A 28 -9.83 10.30 2.68
CA GLU A 28 -10.95 10.41 3.63
C GLU A 28 -12.15 9.55 3.22
N ARG A 29 -12.48 9.52 1.94
CA ARG A 29 -13.58 8.68 1.42
C ARG A 29 -13.25 7.19 1.52
N LEU A 30 -12.01 6.80 1.23
CA LEU A 30 -11.54 5.42 1.38
C LEU A 30 -11.54 4.98 2.84
N VAL A 31 -11.01 5.81 3.73
CA VAL A 31 -10.95 5.52 5.18
C VAL A 31 -12.35 5.39 5.79
N ALA A 32 -13.31 6.20 5.35
CA ALA A 32 -14.71 6.05 5.78
C ALA A 32 -15.27 4.65 5.48
N GLN A 33 -14.92 4.06 4.35
CA GLN A 33 -15.33 2.71 4.02
C GLN A 33 -14.47 1.65 4.73
N ALA A 34 -13.18 1.90 4.93
CA ALA A 34 -12.30 1.04 5.72
C ALA A 34 -12.82 0.86 7.16
N VAL A 35 -13.23 1.96 7.80
CA VAL A 35 -13.83 1.95 9.14
C VAL A 35 -15.17 1.19 9.15
N LYS A 36 -15.99 1.29 8.09
CA LYS A 36 -17.22 0.50 7.99
C LYS A 36 -16.95 -0.99 7.81
N MET A 37 -15.92 -1.36 7.04
CA MET A 37 -15.53 -2.75 6.83
C MET A 37 -14.91 -3.37 8.08
N ARG A 38 -14.16 -2.56 8.85
CA ARG A 38 -13.40 -2.98 10.01
C ARG A 38 -13.46 -1.92 11.12
N PRO A 39 -14.54 -1.92 11.95
CA PRO A 39 -14.85 -0.82 12.90
C PRO A 39 -13.75 -0.49 13.91
N GLU A 40 -12.93 -1.47 14.30
CA GLU A 40 -11.81 -1.23 15.22
C GLU A 40 -10.76 -0.28 14.64
N THR A 41 -10.69 -0.12 13.30
CA THR A 41 -9.79 0.80 12.62
C THR A 41 -10.19 2.28 12.79
N ALA A 42 -11.38 2.57 13.33
CA ALA A 42 -11.76 3.92 13.74
C ALA A 42 -10.81 4.52 14.78
N LYS A 43 -10.10 3.67 15.55
CA LYS A 43 -9.10 4.06 16.53
C LYS A 43 -7.70 4.26 15.96
N TRP A 44 -7.51 3.98 14.66
CA TRP A 44 -6.23 4.15 14.00
C TRP A 44 -5.90 5.63 13.81
N ASP A 45 -4.61 5.94 13.81
CA ASP A 45 -4.09 7.28 13.57
C ASP A 45 -4.00 7.55 12.06
N TRP A 46 -5.18 7.66 11.41
CA TRP A 46 -5.26 7.84 9.96
C TRP A 46 -4.57 9.13 9.52
N SER A 47 -3.53 8.96 8.73
CA SER A 47 -2.74 10.07 8.20
C SER A 47 -2.11 9.70 6.86
N VAL A 48 -1.95 10.68 5.97
CA VAL A 48 -1.28 10.51 4.69
C VAL A 48 -0.26 11.62 4.46
N GLN A 49 0.91 11.23 3.98
CA GLN A 49 2.00 12.14 3.61
C GLN A 49 2.28 12.02 2.12
N VAL A 50 2.53 13.15 1.46
CA VAL A 50 3.02 13.16 0.09
C VAL A 50 4.51 13.49 0.14
N ILE A 51 5.34 12.52 -0.27
CA ILE A 51 6.80 12.61 -0.21
C ILE A 51 7.32 13.07 -1.57
N ASP A 52 8.09 14.16 -1.57
CA ASP A 52 8.74 14.68 -2.78
C ASP A 52 9.96 13.83 -3.14
N GLU A 53 9.71 12.77 -3.88
CA GLU A 53 10.74 11.87 -4.40
C GLU A 53 10.31 11.40 -5.81
N PRO A 54 10.56 12.24 -6.85
CA PRO A 54 10.04 12.02 -8.20
C PRO A 54 10.63 10.79 -8.91
N LYS A 55 11.71 10.22 -8.39
CA LYS A 55 12.30 8.99 -8.92
C LYS A 55 11.59 7.73 -8.41
N THR A 56 10.91 7.81 -7.30
CA THR A 56 10.30 6.67 -6.61
C THR A 56 8.82 6.55 -6.97
N VAL A 57 8.46 5.52 -7.71
CA VAL A 57 7.06 5.16 -7.99
C VAL A 57 6.61 4.20 -6.90
N ASN A 58 6.02 4.72 -5.84
CA ASN A 58 5.60 3.91 -4.70
C ASN A 58 4.49 4.59 -3.90
N ALA A 59 3.76 3.78 -3.11
CA ALA A 59 2.86 4.17 -2.04
C ALA A 59 2.87 3.06 -0.99
N TRP A 60 2.42 3.33 0.22
CA TRP A 60 2.27 2.32 1.26
C TRP A 60 1.27 2.75 2.34
N CYS A 61 0.68 1.77 3.01
CA CYS A 61 -0.13 1.94 4.21
C CYS A 61 0.31 0.94 5.29
N MET A 62 0.62 1.45 6.46
CA MET A 62 0.97 0.62 7.61
C MET A 62 -0.27 0.29 8.45
N ALA A 63 -0.25 -0.83 9.14
CA ALA A 63 -1.18 -1.09 10.23
C ALA A 63 -1.17 0.09 11.22
N GLY A 64 -2.35 0.55 11.61
CA GLY A 64 -2.51 1.79 12.38
C GLY A 64 -2.79 3.03 11.53
N GLY A 65 -2.96 2.91 10.20
CA GLY A 65 -3.52 3.94 9.33
C GLY A 65 -2.55 5.00 8.82
N ARG A 66 -1.25 4.81 8.96
CA ARG A 66 -0.26 5.75 8.46
C ARG A 66 0.12 5.41 7.03
N MET A 67 -0.02 6.39 6.13
CA MET A 67 0.16 6.24 4.69
C MET A 67 1.17 7.22 4.13
N ALA A 68 1.79 6.85 3.01
CA ALA A 68 2.54 7.76 2.18
C ALA A 68 2.36 7.47 0.69
N ILE A 69 2.45 8.53 -0.10
CA ILE A 69 2.51 8.49 -1.57
C ILE A 69 3.75 9.28 -1.99
N TYR A 70 4.48 8.76 -2.96
CA TYR A 70 5.64 9.43 -3.53
C TYR A 70 5.24 10.22 -4.78
N THR A 71 5.81 11.42 -4.97
CA THR A 71 5.54 12.24 -6.16
C THR A 71 5.87 11.52 -7.46
N GLY A 72 6.82 10.60 -7.45
CA GLY A 72 7.13 9.78 -8.62
C GLY A 72 5.97 8.90 -9.08
N LEU A 73 5.11 8.41 -8.18
CA LEU A 73 3.90 7.70 -8.57
C LEU A 73 2.94 8.64 -9.32
N ILE A 74 2.71 9.82 -8.77
CA ILE A 74 1.79 10.82 -9.35
C ILE A 74 2.30 11.31 -10.70
N GLN A 75 3.60 11.64 -10.81
CA GLN A 75 4.18 12.23 -12.02
C GLN A 75 4.40 11.23 -13.15
N LYS A 76 4.78 9.98 -12.86
CA LYS A 76 5.13 9.01 -13.89
C LYS A 76 3.95 8.15 -14.35
N ILE A 77 3.00 7.90 -13.46
CA ILE A 77 1.78 7.15 -13.79
C ILE A 77 0.71 8.10 -14.32
N ASP A 78 0.73 9.37 -13.89
CA ASP A 78 -0.30 10.37 -14.19
C ASP A 78 -1.72 9.79 -13.97
N PRO A 79 -2.00 9.33 -12.73
CA PRO A 79 -3.25 8.65 -12.44
C PRO A 79 -4.41 9.64 -12.40
N THR A 80 -5.57 9.22 -12.88
CA THR A 80 -6.84 9.88 -12.56
C THR A 80 -7.15 9.76 -11.07
N ASP A 81 -8.16 10.48 -10.55
CA ASP A 81 -8.56 10.33 -9.15
C ASP A 81 -9.03 8.92 -8.83
N ASP A 82 -9.75 8.29 -9.77
CA ASP A 82 -10.19 6.91 -9.63
C ASP A 82 -9.01 5.93 -9.58
N GLU A 83 -8.00 6.13 -10.44
CA GLU A 83 -6.79 5.31 -10.44
C GLU A 83 -5.94 5.51 -9.18
N LEU A 84 -5.80 6.76 -8.70
CA LEU A 84 -5.10 7.04 -7.46
C LEU A 84 -5.82 6.42 -6.26
N ALA A 85 -7.16 6.47 -6.27
CA ALA A 85 -7.97 5.79 -5.26
C ALA A 85 -7.77 4.28 -5.26
N GLN A 86 -7.58 3.64 -6.43
CA GLN A 86 -7.28 2.20 -6.50
C GLN A 86 -5.91 1.86 -5.87
N VAL A 87 -4.87 2.69 -6.09
CA VAL A 87 -3.58 2.52 -5.39
C VAL A 87 -3.76 2.59 -3.89
N MET A 88 -4.39 3.68 -3.41
CA MET A 88 -4.57 3.91 -1.99
C MET A 88 -5.46 2.86 -1.33
N ALA A 89 -6.52 2.41 -2.02
CA ALA A 89 -7.41 1.36 -1.55
C ALA A 89 -6.68 0.01 -1.44
N HIS A 90 -5.79 -0.31 -2.39
CA HIS A 90 -4.95 -1.50 -2.35
C HIS A 90 -4.01 -1.48 -1.13
N GLU A 91 -3.36 -0.34 -0.86
CA GLU A 91 -2.51 -0.17 0.32
C GLU A 91 -3.28 -0.27 1.64
N ILE A 92 -4.45 0.37 1.70
CA ILE A 92 -5.34 0.26 2.86
C ILE A 92 -5.79 -1.20 3.04
N ALA A 93 -6.08 -1.93 1.96
CA ALA A 93 -6.45 -3.33 2.03
C ALA A 93 -5.36 -4.22 2.65
N HIS A 94 -4.09 -3.98 2.31
CA HIS A 94 -2.96 -4.66 2.97
C HIS A 94 -2.92 -4.39 4.48
N ALA A 95 -3.19 -3.16 4.89
CA ALA A 95 -3.24 -2.80 6.32
C ALA A 95 -4.44 -3.45 7.01
N LEU A 96 -5.63 -3.44 6.38
CA LEU A 96 -6.84 -4.08 6.91
C LEU A 96 -6.67 -5.60 7.04
N ALA A 97 -6.06 -6.26 6.07
CA ALA A 97 -5.80 -7.70 6.09
C ALA A 97 -4.62 -8.10 7.00
N ASN A 98 -3.94 -7.13 7.62
CA ASN A 98 -2.75 -7.33 8.46
C ASN A 98 -1.55 -8.00 7.74
N HIS A 99 -1.47 -7.94 6.41
CA HIS A 99 -0.42 -8.61 5.64
C HIS A 99 0.99 -8.20 6.09
N THR A 100 1.21 -6.92 6.43
CA THR A 100 2.49 -6.44 6.95
C THR A 100 2.82 -7.02 8.32
N ALA A 101 1.82 -7.11 9.22
CA ALA A 101 2.00 -7.69 10.55
C ALA A 101 2.28 -9.19 10.47
N GLU A 102 1.60 -9.91 9.58
CA GLU A 102 1.84 -11.32 9.32
C GLU A 102 3.28 -11.55 8.82
N ARG A 103 3.73 -10.80 7.83
CA ARG A 103 5.13 -10.88 7.35
C ARG A 103 6.14 -10.61 8.46
N MET A 104 5.91 -9.59 9.29
CA MET A 104 6.79 -9.30 10.42
C MET A 104 6.81 -10.44 11.44
N SER A 105 5.67 -11.04 11.73
CA SER A 105 5.57 -12.18 12.65
C SER A 105 6.32 -13.40 12.12
N VAL A 106 6.19 -13.70 10.83
CA VAL A 106 6.93 -14.79 10.16
C VAL A 106 8.44 -14.49 10.19
N ALA A 107 8.85 -13.26 9.92
CA ALA A 107 10.26 -12.86 9.97
C ALA A 107 10.83 -13.01 11.39
N MET A 108 10.09 -12.58 12.41
CA MET A 108 10.51 -12.73 13.82
C MET A 108 10.59 -14.19 14.25
N ALA A 109 9.62 -15.02 13.88
CA ALA A 109 9.64 -16.45 14.16
C ALA A 109 10.82 -17.15 13.46
N SER A 110 11.08 -16.81 12.21
CA SER A 110 12.23 -17.32 11.46
C SER A 110 13.55 -16.92 12.13
N GLN A 111 13.66 -15.65 12.57
CA GLN A 111 14.84 -15.14 13.27
C GLN A 111 15.06 -15.87 14.60
N ALA A 112 14.01 -16.09 15.39
CA ALA A 112 14.08 -16.83 16.64
C ALA A 112 14.50 -18.29 16.40
N GLY A 113 13.96 -18.95 15.37
CA GLY A 113 14.33 -20.30 14.99
C GLY A 113 15.81 -20.42 14.58
N VAL A 114 16.32 -19.44 13.85
CA VAL A 114 17.73 -19.42 13.42
C VAL A 114 18.66 -19.11 14.58
N LEU A 115 18.27 -18.23 15.53
CA LEU A 115 19.04 -18.01 16.76
C LEU A 115 19.12 -19.28 17.61
N ALA A 116 18.00 -20.00 17.76
CA ALA A 116 17.97 -21.27 18.47
C ALA A 116 18.88 -22.31 17.79
N ALA A 117 18.84 -22.41 16.46
CA ALA A 117 19.74 -23.28 15.69
C ALA A 117 21.20 -22.86 15.82
N GLY A 118 21.50 -21.56 15.94
CA GLY A 118 22.84 -21.02 16.17
C GLY A 118 23.43 -21.41 17.54
N ILE A 119 22.59 -21.44 18.57
CA ILE A 119 23.01 -21.86 19.92
C ILE A 119 23.34 -23.35 19.95
N LEU A 120 22.67 -24.15 19.12
CA LEU A 120 22.88 -25.62 19.03
C LEU A 120 23.96 -26.01 17.99
N SER A 121 24.56 -25.03 17.29
CA SER A 121 25.51 -25.25 16.22
C SER A 121 26.96 -25.26 16.75
N ASP A 122 27.80 -26.13 16.18
CA ASP A 122 29.23 -26.12 16.39
C ASP A 122 29.96 -24.90 15.80
N GLN A 123 29.25 -24.07 15.01
CA GLN A 123 29.76 -22.85 14.38
C GLN A 123 28.83 -21.65 14.58
N PRO A 124 28.68 -21.10 15.80
CA PRO A 124 27.70 -20.07 16.14
C PRO A 124 27.81 -18.80 15.28
N GLY A 125 29.02 -18.37 14.92
CA GLY A 125 29.25 -17.16 14.13
C GLY A 125 28.70 -17.23 12.70
N GLN A 126 28.89 -18.33 12.00
CA GLN A 126 28.37 -18.52 10.64
C GLN A 126 26.86 -18.67 10.66
N THR A 127 26.31 -19.35 11.64
CA THR A 127 24.87 -19.53 11.82
C THR A 127 24.19 -18.20 12.11
N MET A 128 24.78 -17.30 12.91
CA MET A 128 24.25 -15.96 13.17
C MET A 128 24.26 -15.07 11.91
N VAL A 129 25.28 -15.17 11.04
CA VAL A 129 25.30 -14.42 9.77
C VAL A 129 24.21 -14.92 8.83
N LEU A 130 24.02 -16.23 8.71
CA LEU A 130 22.93 -16.83 7.93
C LEU A 130 21.58 -16.44 8.50
N ALA A 131 21.44 -16.39 9.82
CA ALA A 131 20.25 -15.92 10.53
C ALA A 131 19.87 -14.49 10.18
N ALA A 132 20.84 -13.59 10.30
CA ALA A 132 20.63 -12.18 10.01
C ALA A 132 20.26 -11.97 8.53
N THR A 133 20.88 -12.74 7.63
CA THR A 133 20.58 -12.69 6.18
C THR A 133 19.17 -13.23 5.90
N ALA A 134 18.78 -14.35 6.50
CA ALA A 134 17.44 -14.91 6.33
C ALA A 134 16.35 -13.99 6.89
N ALA A 135 16.58 -13.37 8.05
CA ALA A 135 15.68 -12.40 8.64
C ALA A 135 15.50 -11.15 7.74
N LYS A 136 16.61 -10.64 7.21
CA LYS A 136 16.58 -9.53 6.26
C LYS A 136 15.82 -9.89 4.98
N LEU A 137 16.10 -11.05 4.40
CA LEU A 137 15.37 -11.55 3.23
C LEU A 137 13.87 -11.70 3.50
N ALA A 138 13.46 -12.20 4.66
CA ALA A 138 12.05 -12.35 5.02
C ALA A 138 11.31 -11.01 5.14
N VAL A 139 12.00 -9.95 5.59
CA VAL A 139 11.44 -8.59 5.65
C VAL A 139 11.39 -7.94 4.25
N ASP A 140 12.41 -8.19 3.43
CA ASP A 140 12.55 -7.61 2.09
C ASP A 140 11.77 -8.38 1.00
N LEU A 141 11.19 -9.56 1.33
CA LEU A 141 10.38 -10.32 0.39
C LEU A 141 9.13 -9.55 -0.04
N PRO A 142 8.82 -9.54 -1.35
CA PRO A 142 7.57 -9.00 -1.83
C PRO A 142 6.36 -9.73 -1.22
N ASN A 143 5.20 -9.09 -1.22
CA ASN A 143 3.97 -9.70 -0.77
C ASN A 143 3.69 -11.01 -1.54
N SER A 144 3.12 -11.98 -0.86
CA SER A 144 2.73 -13.24 -1.51
C SER A 144 1.63 -12.98 -2.56
N ARG A 145 1.55 -13.83 -3.58
CA ARG A 145 0.49 -13.73 -4.60
C ARG A 145 -0.91 -13.81 -3.98
N THR A 146 -1.06 -14.56 -2.89
CA THR A 146 -2.32 -14.66 -2.14
C THR A 146 -2.67 -13.33 -1.49
N ALA A 147 -1.71 -12.68 -0.80
CA ALA A 147 -1.90 -11.38 -0.18
C ALA A 147 -2.22 -10.30 -1.22
N GLU A 148 -1.57 -10.32 -2.40
CA GLU A 148 -1.88 -9.40 -3.49
C GLU A 148 -3.30 -9.60 -4.04
N THR A 149 -3.71 -10.86 -4.23
CA THR A 149 -5.07 -11.18 -4.71
C THR A 149 -6.14 -10.77 -3.71
N GLU A 150 -5.87 -10.92 -2.42
CA GLU A 150 -6.76 -10.47 -1.36
C GLU A 150 -6.82 -8.95 -1.29
N ALA A 151 -5.68 -8.26 -1.36
CA ALA A 151 -5.61 -6.80 -1.38
C ALA A 151 -6.31 -6.21 -2.60
N ASP A 152 -6.19 -6.84 -3.77
CA ASP A 152 -6.92 -6.44 -4.97
C ASP A 152 -8.44 -6.55 -4.77
N ARG A 153 -8.91 -7.66 -4.21
CA ARG A 153 -10.34 -7.88 -3.96
C ARG A 153 -10.91 -6.89 -2.96
N ILE A 154 -10.23 -6.69 -1.83
CA ILE A 154 -10.67 -5.75 -0.80
C ILE A 154 -10.56 -4.31 -1.31
N GLY A 155 -9.46 -3.97 -2.00
CA GLY A 155 -9.18 -2.63 -2.48
C GLY A 155 -10.17 -2.15 -3.52
N ILE A 156 -10.49 -2.97 -4.55
CA ILE A 156 -11.47 -2.59 -5.57
C ILE A 156 -12.88 -2.42 -4.97
N GLU A 157 -13.26 -3.24 -3.99
CA GLU A 157 -14.52 -3.10 -3.27
C GLU A 157 -14.55 -1.82 -2.43
N LEU A 158 -13.47 -1.55 -1.70
CA LEU A 158 -13.31 -0.35 -0.89
C LEU A 158 -13.45 0.92 -1.75
N ALA A 159 -12.73 0.98 -2.88
CA ALA A 159 -12.77 2.09 -3.80
C ALA A 159 -14.16 2.28 -4.41
N ALA A 160 -14.81 1.22 -4.86
CA ALA A 160 -16.15 1.29 -5.43
C ALA A 160 -17.18 1.81 -4.42
N LYS A 161 -17.16 1.33 -3.17
CA LYS A 161 -18.01 1.82 -2.07
C LYS A 161 -17.72 3.27 -1.71
N ALA A 162 -16.47 3.70 -1.83
CA ALA A 162 -16.07 5.10 -1.67
C ALA A 162 -16.48 5.98 -2.86
N GLY A 163 -17.05 5.41 -3.94
CA GLY A 163 -17.55 6.10 -5.13
C GLY A 163 -16.46 6.41 -6.14
N PHE A 164 -15.45 5.55 -6.24
CA PHE A 164 -14.45 5.57 -7.29
C PHE A 164 -14.71 4.44 -8.29
N ASP A 165 -14.48 4.72 -9.57
CA ASP A 165 -14.78 3.77 -10.66
C ASP A 165 -13.92 2.49 -10.52
N PRO A 166 -14.52 1.30 -10.38
CA PRO A 166 -13.75 0.07 -10.26
C PRO A 166 -12.98 -0.31 -11.54
N ARG A 167 -13.37 0.23 -12.72
CA ARG A 167 -12.65 0.01 -13.98
C ARG A 167 -11.26 0.61 -13.95
N ALA A 168 -11.06 1.64 -13.13
CA ALA A 168 -9.76 2.27 -12.93
C ALA A 168 -8.71 1.33 -12.33
N ALA A 169 -9.11 0.27 -11.64
CA ALA A 169 -8.16 -0.76 -11.18
C ALA A 169 -7.42 -1.42 -12.34
N VAL A 170 -8.12 -1.67 -13.45
CA VAL A 170 -7.54 -2.32 -14.63
C VAL A 170 -6.60 -1.36 -15.38
N THR A 171 -7.04 -0.13 -15.62
CA THR A 171 -6.24 0.88 -16.34
C THR A 171 -5.01 1.29 -15.56
N LEU A 172 -5.09 1.39 -14.24
CA LEU A 172 -3.96 1.63 -13.35
C LEU A 172 -2.85 0.60 -13.57
N TRP A 173 -3.17 -0.70 -13.51
CA TRP A 173 -2.16 -1.75 -13.67
C TRP A 173 -1.55 -1.78 -15.07
N GLN A 174 -2.30 -1.37 -16.09
CA GLN A 174 -1.77 -1.19 -17.43
C GLN A 174 -0.72 -0.05 -17.46
N LYS A 175 -1.03 1.10 -16.86
CA LYS A 175 -0.10 2.23 -16.73
C LYS A 175 1.15 1.86 -15.93
N MET A 176 0.96 1.18 -14.79
CA MET A 176 2.08 0.71 -13.95
C MET A 176 3.04 -0.20 -14.72
N GLY A 177 2.51 -1.13 -15.52
CA GLY A 177 3.31 -2.02 -16.34
C GLY A 177 4.09 -1.30 -17.45
N ALA A 178 3.55 -0.21 -17.99
CA ALA A 178 4.19 0.58 -19.06
C ALA A 178 5.37 1.41 -18.55
N VAL A 179 5.34 1.88 -17.30
CA VAL A 179 6.40 2.75 -16.73
C VAL A 179 7.73 2.01 -16.52
N GLY A 180 7.71 0.69 -16.40
CA GLY A 180 8.91 -0.12 -16.13
C GLY A 180 9.96 -0.16 -17.26
N GLY A 181 9.59 0.17 -18.51
CA GLY A 181 10.50 0.36 -19.67
C GLY A 181 11.57 -0.73 -19.88
N GLY A 182 11.45 -1.89 -19.28
CA GLY A 182 12.35 -3.05 -19.51
C GLY A 182 13.67 -3.07 -18.71
N LYS A 183 14.00 -2.06 -17.91
CA LYS A 183 15.29 -2.03 -17.17
C LYS A 183 15.17 -2.44 -15.70
N ALA A 184 14.18 -1.97 -15.00
CA ALA A 184 13.85 -2.40 -13.63
C ALA A 184 12.37 -2.08 -13.37
N PRO A 185 11.60 -2.95 -12.71
CA PRO A 185 10.23 -2.64 -12.37
C PRO A 185 10.22 -1.44 -11.40
N PRO A 186 9.17 -0.58 -11.45
CA PRO A 186 8.96 0.43 -10.43
C PRO A 186 9.02 -0.17 -9.03
N ALA A 187 9.44 0.61 -8.03
CA ALA A 187 9.53 0.14 -6.64
C ALA A 187 8.21 -0.48 -6.15
N PHE A 188 7.08 0.08 -6.57
CA PHE A 188 5.75 -0.47 -6.29
C PHE A 188 5.60 -1.92 -6.81
N LEU A 189 6.00 -2.20 -8.05
CA LEU A 189 5.90 -3.56 -8.61
C LEU A 189 6.92 -4.54 -8.00
N SER A 190 7.98 -4.03 -7.39
CA SER A 190 8.95 -4.88 -6.67
C SER A 190 8.40 -5.38 -5.34
N THR A 191 7.57 -4.57 -4.66
CA THR A 191 6.90 -4.94 -3.40
C THR A 191 5.54 -5.59 -3.63
N HIS A 192 4.89 -5.29 -4.77
CA HIS A 192 3.58 -5.82 -5.19
C HIS A 192 3.71 -6.55 -6.53
N PRO A 193 4.21 -7.79 -6.52
CA PRO A 193 4.45 -8.53 -7.77
C PRO A 193 3.14 -8.75 -8.52
N THR A 194 3.21 -8.50 -9.81
CA THR A 194 2.09 -8.75 -10.71
C THR A 194 2.31 -10.07 -11.48
N ASP A 195 1.25 -10.75 -11.80
CA ASP A 195 1.23 -11.87 -12.74
C ASP A 195 0.35 -11.56 -13.96
N ALA A 196 0.48 -12.37 -15.00
CA ALA A 196 -0.26 -12.18 -16.24
C ALA A 196 -1.80 -12.24 -16.04
N GLN A 197 -2.26 -12.90 -14.97
CA GLN A 197 -3.69 -13.09 -14.69
C GLN A 197 -4.29 -11.99 -13.82
N ARG A 198 -3.49 -11.09 -13.23
CA ARG A 198 -3.98 -10.02 -12.33
C ARG A 198 -5.02 -9.14 -13.03
N LYS A 199 -4.76 -8.76 -14.27
CA LYS A 199 -5.69 -7.97 -15.07
C LYS A 199 -7.02 -8.68 -15.29
N ASP A 200 -6.99 -9.98 -15.60
CA ASP A 200 -8.20 -10.78 -15.85
C ASP A 200 -9.02 -10.94 -14.57
N ARG A 201 -8.35 -11.17 -13.43
CA ARG A 201 -9.00 -11.22 -12.12
C ARG A 201 -9.67 -9.89 -11.77
N LEU A 202 -8.99 -8.76 -11.98
CA LEU A 202 -9.58 -7.44 -11.75
C LEU A 202 -10.76 -7.18 -12.68
N ASN A 203 -10.65 -7.50 -13.97
CA ASN A 203 -11.76 -7.39 -14.92
C ASN A 203 -12.98 -8.21 -14.49
N ALA A 204 -12.77 -9.41 -13.95
CA ALA A 204 -13.85 -10.25 -13.45
C ALA A 204 -14.53 -9.70 -12.17
N LEU A 205 -13.85 -8.86 -11.42
CA LEU A 205 -14.40 -8.17 -10.25
C LEU A 205 -15.22 -6.93 -10.61
N VAL A 206 -14.87 -6.21 -11.70
CA VAL A 206 -15.52 -4.95 -12.09
C VAL A 206 -17.04 -5.05 -12.12
N PRO A 207 -17.70 -6.03 -12.78
CA PRO A 207 -19.17 -6.10 -12.82
C PRO A 207 -19.80 -6.23 -11.44
N LYS A 208 -19.11 -6.88 -10.50
CA LYS A 208 -19.58 -7.07 -9.12
C LYS A 208 -19.48 -5.79 -8.29
N MET A 209 -18.55 -4.90 -8.65
CA MET A 209 -18.27 -3.65 -7.94
C MET A 209 -19.05 -2.45 -8.49
N LEU A 210 -19.47 -2.49 -9.76
CA LEU A 210 -20.26 -1.41 -10.39
C LEU A 210 -21.50 -1.01 -9.61
N PRO A 211 -22.32 -1.91 -9.02
CA PRO A 211 -23.47 -1.50 -8.22
C PRO A 211 -23.11 -0.62 -7.02
N TYR A 212 -21.98 -0.84 -6.37
CA TYR A 212 -21.52 0.02 -5.26
C TYR A 212 -21.10 1.40 -5.75
N TYR A 213 -20.39 1.46 -6.88
CA TYR A 213 -19.99 2.71 -7.51
C TYR A 213 -21.18 3.55 -7.98
N GLN A 214 -22.16 2.90 -8.60
CA GLN A 214 -23.36 3.53 -9.16
C GLN A 214 -24.44 3.83 -8.11
N SER A 215 -24.24 3.37 -6.87
CA SER A 215 -25.20 3.60 -5.78
C SER A 215 -25.39 5.11 -5.55
N PRO A 216 -26.64 5.59 -5.54
CA PRO A 216 -26.91 7.01 -5.30
C PRO A 216 -26.62 7.40 -3.84
N GLY A 217 -26.35 8.69 -3.63
CA GLY A 217 -26.18 9.27 -2.30
C GLY A 217 -24.80 9.86 -2.04
N ALA A 218 -24.71 10.60 -0.94
CA ALA A 218 -23.47 11.21 -0.50
C ALA A 218 -22.44 10.14 -0.11
N ARG A 219 -21.19 10.39 -0.48
CA ARG A 219 -20.07 9.53 -0.06
C ARG A 219 -19.55 10.03 1.28
N PRO A 220 -19.62 9.22 2.33
CA PRO A 220 -19.10 9.63 3.63
C PRO A 220 -17.61 9.84 3.58
N SER A 221 -17.10 10.74 4.41
CA SER A 221 -15.69 10.96 4.67
C SER A 221 -15.36 10.62 6.12
N HIS A 222 -14.11 10.33 6.40
CA HIS A 222 -13.56 10.15 7.74
C HIS A 222 -12.30 11.01 7.83
N PRO A 223 -12.13 11.84 8.85
CA PRO A 223 -10.98 12.74 8.95
C PRO A 223 -9.65 12.00 8.84
N VAL A 224 -8.76 12.51 8.00
CA VAL A 224 -7.40 12.01 7.81
C VAL A 224 -6.44 13.17 7.96
N ARG A 225 -5.41 13.02 8.76
CA ARG A 225 -4.39 14.08 8.87
C ARG A 225 -3.50 14.06 7.62
N ILE A 226 -3.39 15.22 6.95
CA ILE A 226 -2.54 15.36 5.77
C ILE A 226 -1.39 16.32 6.02
N GLY A 227 -0.24 16.02 5.42
CA GLY A 227 0.92 16.92 5.48
C GLY A 227 1.58 16.98 6.84
N GLY A 228 2.54 17.91 6.96
CA GLY A 228 3.40 18.06 8.13
C GLY A 228 2.80 18.83 9.31
N SER A 229 1.49 18.93 9.47
CA SER A 229 0.93 19.53 10.68
C SER A 229 1.30 18.68 11.90
N ALA A 230 1.98 19.33 12.83
CA ALA A 230 2.54 18.80 14.06
C ALA A 230 1.48 18.13 14.92
#